data_ba5bd304ca26e34b83225a76cb37f2fa
#
_entry.id   ba5bd304ca26e34b83225a76cb37f2fa
#
_cell.length_a   1.000
_cell.length_b   1.000
_cell.length_c   1.000
_cell.angle_alpha   90.00
_cell.angle_beta   90.00
_cell.angle_gamma   90.00
#
_symmetry.space_group_name_H-M   'P 1'
#
loop_
_entity.id
_entity.type
_entity.pdbx_description
1 polymer ?
#
loop_
_entity_poly.entity_id
_entity_poly.type
_entity_poly.pdbx_seq_one_letter_code
_entity_poly.pdbx_strand_id
1 'polypeptide(L)'
;MNSKALLVFISLCFFFNENCAQNKLDGSGRKSGKWVFQVKDHPSSNYAENLKVEEGNFINGRKEGIWLRYHKDGKTPKLKGNYRNNRPEGFYIRYHRNSKKMEEATFIQNKYKGNCIRYYNNGKVAYKGNYNNSGEESGKIQYFHKNGKFCL
;
A
#
# COMPACT_ATOMS: atom_id res chain seq x y z
N MET A 1 -51.77 3.67 37.77
CA MET A 1 -50.44 4.26 38.00
C MET A 1 -49.44 3.42 37.19
N ASN A 2 -49.00 3.92 36.03
CA ASN A 2 -48.13 3.19 35.12
C ASN A 2 -46.66 3.60 35.37
N SER A 3 -45.88 2.68 35.95
CA SER A 3 -44.45 2.83 36.09
C SER A 3 -43.77 2.43 34.77
N LYS A 4 -43.24 3.40 34.01
CA LYS A 4 -42.40 3.17 32.85
C LYS A 4 -40.97 2.93 33.33
N ALA A 5 -40.50 1.70 33.24
CA ALA A 5 -39.09 1.37 33.43
C ALA A 5 -38.26 1.90 32.25
N LEU A 6 -37.38 2.87 32.52
CA LEU A 6 -36.43 3.42 31.59
C LEU A 6 -35.23 2.48 31.53
N LEU A 7 -35.13 1.65 30.47
CA LEU A 7 -33.96 0.84 30.17
C LEU A 7 -32.86 1.74 29.60
N VAL A 8 -31.90 2.08 30.47
CA VAL A 8 -30.65 2.73 30.03
C VAL A 8 -29.75 1.69 29.44
N PHE A 9 -29.64 1.68 28.08
CA PHE A 9 -28.60 0.94 27.38
C PHE A 9 -27.27 1.66 27.60
N ILE A 10 -26.46 1.16 28.53
CA ILE A 10 -25.05 1.55 28.64
C ILE A 10 -24.31 0.84 27.48
N SER A 11 -24.12 1.56 26.39
CA SER A 11 -23.21 1.16 25.32
C SER A 11 -21.79 1.17 25.88
N LEU A 12 -21.30 0.00 26.28
CA LEU A 12 -19.92 -0.21 26.69
C LEU A 12 -19.07 -0.15 25.40
N CYS A 13 -18.65 1.06 25.00
CA CYS A 13 -17.60 1.23 24.00
C CYS A 13 -16.30 0.66 24.58
N PHE A 14 -16.04 -0.61 24.31
CA PHE A 14 -14.71 -1.17 24.44
C PHE A 14 -13.79 -0.42 23.46
N PHE A 15 -13.15 0.64 23.92
CA PHE A 15 -11.95 1.14 23.30
C PHE A 15 -10.90 0.04 23.43
N PHE A 16 -10.82 -0.83 22.42
CA PHE A 16 -9.63 -1.63 22.22
C PHE A 16 -8.50 -0.65 21.96
N ASN A 17 -7.76 -0.30 23.02
CA ASN A 17 -6.42 0.22 22.88
C ASN A 17 -5.59 -0.88 22.25
N GLU A 18 -5.63 -0.98 20.92
CA GLU A 18 -4.66 -1.75 20.16
C GLU A 18 -3.30 -1.04 20.27
N ASN A 19 -2.68 -1.12 21.44
CA ASN A 19 -1.23 -1.08 21.57
C ASN A 19 -0.70 -2.38 20.93
N CYS A 20 -0.96 -2.53 19.64
CA CYS A 20 -0.39 -3.62 18.85
C CYS A 20 1.11 -3.37 18.82
N ALA A 21 1.84 -4.04 19.71
CA ALA A 21 3.28 -3.88 19.79
C ALA A 21 3.88 -4.18 18.41
N GLN A 22 4.61 -3.19 17.88
CA GLN A 22 5.23 -3.26 16.57
C GLN A 22 6.51 -4.10 16.64
N ASN A 23 6.90 -4.68 15.48
CA ASN A 23 8.17 -5.36 15.28
C ASN A 23 8.37 -6.58 16.20
N LYS A 24 7.32 -7.39 16.39
CA LYS A 24 7.38 -8.61 17.20
C LYS A 24 7.84 -9.82 16.38
N LEU A 25 8.52 -10.74 17.07
CA LEU A 25 8.78 -12.09 16.59
C LEU A 25 7.75 -13.05 17.23
N ASP A 26 7.40 -14.11 16.51
CA ASP A 26 6.61 -15.22 17.05
C ASP A 26 7.50 -16.18 17.88
N GLY A 27 6.90 -17.20 18.49
CA GLY A 27 7.62 -18.20 19.29
C GLY A 27 8.69 -19.00 18.53
N SER A 28 8.72 -18.90 17.20
CA SER A 28 9.74 -19.51 16.33
C SER A 28 10.77 -18.50 15.81
N GLY A 29 10.80 -17.28 16.34
CA GLY A 29 11.71 -16.21 15.93
C GLY A 29 11.37 -15.57 14.58
N ARG A 30 10.17 -15.79 14.03
CA ARG A 30 9.74 -15.22 12.75
C ARG A 30 8.99 -13.91 12.96
N LYS A 31 9.12 -12.96 12.02
CA LYS A 31 8.35 -11.71 12.04
C LYS A 31 6.84 -11.98 12.06
N SER A 32 6.12 -11.30 12.96
CA SER A 32 4.69 -11.47 13.15
C SER A 32 4.00 -10.14 13.47
N GLY A 33 2.77 -9.94 12.98
CA GLY A 33 1.99 -8.73 13.18
C GLY A 33 2.55 -7.51 12.46
N LYS A 34 2.23 -6.32 12.97
CA LYS A 34 2.63 -5.05 12.36
C LYS A 34 4.13 -4.78 12.50
N TRP A 35 4.76 -4.44 11.39
CA TRP A 35 6.18 -4.07 11.29
C TRP A 35 6.32 -2.70 10.65
N VAL A 36 7.24 -1.90 11.20
CA VAL A 36 7.66 -0.61 10.68
C VAL A 36 9.18 -0.64 10.58
N PHE A 37 9.71 -0.51 9.36
CA PHE A 37 11.13 -0.41 9.10
C PHE A 37 11.54 1.06 9.00
N GLN A 38 12.62 1.40 9.65
CA GLN A 38 13.24 2.72 9.62
C GLN A 38 14.57 2.66 8.86
N VAL A 39 15.14 3.82 8.56
CA VAL A 39 16.43 3.92 7.86
C VAL A 39 17.55 3.21 8.58
N LYS A 40 17.59 3.26 9.92
CA LYS A 40 18.56 2.52 10.74
C LYS A 40 18.56 1.01 10.50
N ASP A 41 17.42 0.46 10.03
CA ASP A 41 17.29 -0.96 9.68
C ASP A 41 17.80 -1.27 8.26
N HIS A 42 18.22 -0.22 7.51
CA HIS A 42 18.76 -0.28 6.15
C HIS A 42 20.03 0.58 6.04
N PRO A 43 21.18 0.11 6.55
CA PRO A 43 22.40 0.92 6.73
C PRO A 43 23.02 1.50 5.45
N SER A 44 22.58 1.08 4.27
CA SER A 44 23.04 1.62 2.98
C SER A 44 22.30 2.89 2.52
N SER A 45 21.43 3.46 3.34
CA SER A 45 20.61 4.61 2.97
C SER A 45 21.15 5.92 3.52
N ASN A 46 21.36 6.93 2.67
CA ASN A 46 21.76 8.31 3.03
C ASN A 46 20.59 9.14 3.58
N TYR A 47 19.81 8.59 4.53
CA TYR A 47 18.64 9.24 5.12
C TYR A 47 18.85 9.50 6.61
N ALA A 48 18.05 10.39 7.21
CA ALA A 48 17.99 10.53 8.66
C ALA A 48 17.49 9.24 9.31
N GLU A 49 18.14 8.77 10.36
CA GLU A 49 18.02 7.43 10.93
C GLU A 49 16.61 6.99 11.33
N ASN A 50 15.73 7.91 11.72
CA ASN A 50 14.40 7.60 12.24
C ASN A 50 13.27 7.71 11.21
N LEU A 51 13.60 7.93 9.92
CA LEU A 51 12.57 8.03 8.89
C LEU A 51 12.04 6.64 8.52
N LYS A 52 10.73 6.55 8.33
CA LYS A 52 10.09 5.31 7.86
C LYS A 52 10.51 4.99 6.43
N VAL A 53 10.84 3.73 6.19
CA VAL A 53 11.13 3.18 4.86
C VAL A 53 9.94 2.40 4.33
N GLU A 54 9.42 1.47 5.12
CA GLU A 54 8.25 0.68 4.78
C GLU A 54 7.52 0.18 6.05
N GLU A 55 6.23 -0.12 5.89
CA GLU A 55 5.43 -0.75 6.95
C GLU A 55 4.38 -1.68 6.36
N GLY A 56 3.95 -2.66 7.15
CA GLY A 56 2.92 -3.63 6.81
C GLY A 56 2.86 -4.76 7.83
N ASN A 57 2.17 -5.83 7.47
CA ASN A 57 2.01 -6.98 8.36
C ASN A 57 2.83 -8.19 7.87
N PHE A 58 3.34 -8.95 8.84
CA PHE A 58 3.88 -10.27 8.62
C PHE A 58 2.99 -11.35 9.25
N ILE A 59 2.85 -12.45 8.53
CA ILE A 59 2.28 -13.70 9.04
C ILE A 59 3.32 -14.79 8.77
N ASN A 60 3.75 -15.49 9.81
CA ASN A 60 4.76 -16.56 9.71
C ASN A 60 6.05 -16.12 8.98
N GLY A 61 6.52 -14.90 9.22
CA GLY A 61 7.74 -14.33 8.62
C GLY A 61 7.58 -13.86 7.18
N ARG A 62 6.35 -13.84 6.63
CA ARG A 62 6.08 -13.44 5.25
C ARG A 62 5.19 -12.19 5.22
N LYS A 63 5.48 -11.28 4.29
CA LYS A 63 4.63 -10.10 4.04
C LYS A 63 3.25 -10.54 3.60
N GLU A 64 2.22 -10.02 4.29
CA GLU A 64 0.81 -10.28 4.02
C GLU A 64 0.00 -8.99 4.07
N GLY A 65 -1.05 -8.89 3.23
CA GLY A 65 -1.95 -7.75 3.18
C GLY A 65 -1.28 -6.48 2.66
N ILE A 66 -1.78 -5.34 3.11
CA ILE A 66 -1.33 -4.03 2.61
C ILE A 66 0.04 -3.67 3.18
N TRP A 67 0.93 -3.28 2.26
CA TRP A 67 2.25 -2.72 2.55
C TRP A 67 2.37 -1.32 1.99
N LEU A 68 2.99 -0.44 2.78
CA LEU A 68 3.34 0.93 2.40
C LEU A 68 4.86 1.05 2.33
N ARG A 69 5.36 1.73 1.30
CA ARG A 69 6.74 2.22 1.23
C ARG A 69 6.71 3.73 1.13
N TYR A 70 7.71 4.41 1.67
CA TYR A 70 7.75 5.86 1.76
C TYR A 70 8.81 6.46 0.84
N HIS A 71 8.61 7.71 0.46
CA HIS A 71 9.66 8.56 -0.11
C HIS A 71 10.70 8.89 0.96
N LYS A 72 11.78 9.58 0.55
CA LYS A 72 12.91 9.97 1.42
C LYS A 72 12.53 10.84 2.63
N ASP A 73 11.33 11.38 2.66
CA ASP A 73 10.80 12.17 3.78
C ASP A 73 10.25 11.29 4.93
N GLY A 74 10.15 9.98 4.72
CA GLY A 74 9.60 9.01 5.67
C GLY A 74 8.11 9.20 5.98
N LYS A 75 7.40 10.05 5.26
CA LYS A 75 5.99 10.43 5.48
C LYS A 75 5.13 10.25 4.23
N THR A 76 5.61 10.71 3.08
CA THR A 76 4.87 10.63 1.82
C THR A 76 4.92 9.21 1.28
N PRO A 77 3.79 8.53 1.08
CA PRO A 77 3.77 7.22 0.45
C PRO A 77 4.40 7.27 -0.95
N LYS A 78 5.29 6.32 -1.23
CA LYS A 78 5.88 6.06 -2.55
C LYS A 78 5.14 4.92 -3.26
N LEU A 79 4.66 3.95 -2.46
CA LEU A 79 4.00 2.75 -2.93
C LEU A 79 3.03 2.25 -1.87
N LYS A 80 1.85 1.83 -2.32
CA LYS A 80 0.87 1.03 -1.56
C LYS A 80 0.55 -0.21 -2.39
N GLY A 81 0.76 -1.40 -1.85
CA GLY A 81 0.50 -2.64 -2.56
C GLY A 81 0.02 -3.74 -1.64
N ASN A 82 -0.72 -4.69 -2.20
CA ASN A 82 -1.10 -5.89 -1.49
C ASN A 82 -0.05 -6.98 -1.72
N TYR A 83 0.24 -7.73 -0.66
CA TYR A 83 1.21 -8.83 -0.66
C TYR A 83 0.56 -10.10 -0.15
N ARG A 84 0.96 -11.23 -0.74
CA ARG A 84 0.68 -12.57 -0.27
C ARG A 84 1.97 -13.39 -0.32
N ASN A 85 2.37 -13.97 0.80
CA ASN A 85 3.60 -14.79 0.89
C ASN A 85 4.85 -14.07 0.34
N ASN A 86 5.10 -12.81 0.72
CA ASN A 86 6.19 -11.94 0.23
C ASN A 86 6.08 -11.51 -1.25
N ARG A 87 5.04 -11.89 -1.99
CA ARG A 87 4.87 -11.54 -3.41
C ARG A 87 3.80 -10.47 -3.57
N PRO A 88 4.00 -9.46 -4.41
CA PRO A 88 2.93 -8.56 -4.82
C PRO A 88 1.77 -9.37 -5.42
N GLU A 89 0.58 -9.16 -4.88
CA GLU A 89 -0.63 -9.87 -5.28
C GLU A 89 -1.83 -8.94 -5.15
N GLY A 90 -2.50 -8.65 -6.25
CA GLY A 90 -3.65 -7.77 -6.27
C GLY A 90 -3.28 -6.32 -6.53
N PHE A 91 -4.02 -5.40 -5.93
CA PHE A 91 -3.97 -3.99 -6.24
C PHE A 91 -2.67 -3.32 -5.78
N TYR A 92 -2.19 -2.37 -6.59
CA TYR A 92 -0.91 -1.69 -6.43
C TYR A 92 -1.00 -0.25 -6.90
N ILE A 93 -0.55 0.70 -6.08
CA ILE A 93 -0.45 2.12 -6.43
C ILE A 93 0.96 2.62 -6.15
N ARG A 94 1.53 3.33 -7.12
CA ARG A 94 2.71 4.19 -6.90
C ARG A 94 2.29 5.64 -6.85
N TYR A 95 3.04 6.44 -6.13
CA TYR A 95 2.79 7.87 -5.95
C TYR A 95 4.03 8.70 -6.32
N HIS A 96 3.78 9.85 -6.89
CA HIS A 96 4.76 10.93 -7.02
C HIS A 96 5.08 11.53 -5.63
N ARG A 97 6.17 12.29 -5.53
CA ARG A 97 6.54 12.99 -4.28
C ARG A 97 5.49 14.01 -3.81
N ASN A 98 4.66 14.51 -4.70
CA ASN A 98 3.54 15.39 -4.36
C ASN A 98 2.25 14.65 -3.98
N SER A 99 2.36 13.38 -3.59
CA SER A 99 1.28 12.47 -3.19
C SER A 99 0.24 12.16 -4.28
N LYS A 100 0.35 12.70 -5.48
CA LYS A 100 -0.52 12.31 -6.60
C LYS A 100 -0.15 10.93 -7.09
N LYS A 101 -1.14 10.18 -7.58
CA LYS A 101 -0.89 8.86 -8.17
C LYS A 101 0.09 8.99 -9.34
N MET A 102 1.00 8.03 -9.44
CA MET A 102 1.94 7.85 -10.54
C MET A 102 1.51 6.66 -11.41
N GLU A 103 1.05 5.58 -10.78
CA GLU A 103 0.63 4.36 -11.45
C GLU A 103 -0.40 3.61 -10.60
N GLU A 104 -1.40 3.04 -11.26
CA GLU A 104 -2.35 2.07 -10.69
C GLU A 104 -2.32 0.82 -11.56
N ALA A 105 -2.17 -0.33 -10.95
CA ALA A 105 -2.10 -1.61 -11.63
C ALA A 105 -2.54 -2.75 -10.70
N THR A 106 -2.73 -3.93 -11.28
CA THR A 106 -2.92 -5.17 -10.53
C THR A 106 -1.75 -6.12 -10.82
N PHE A 107 -1.31 -6.83 -9.79
CA PHE A 107 -0.29 -7.86 -9.89
C PHE A 107 -0.88 -9.23 -9.57
N ILE A 108 -0.50 -10.24 -10.34
CA ILE A 108 -0.74 -11.65 -10.06
C ILE A 108 0.57 -12.37 -10.32
N GLN A 109 1.06 -13.11 -9.34
CA GLN A 109 2.34 -13.86 -9.43
C GLN A 109 3.52 -12.98 -9.89
N ASN A 110 3.65 -11.78 -9.33
CA ASN A 110 4.68 -10.77 -9.67
C ASN A 110 4.59 -10.19 -11.09
N LYS A 111 3.51 -10.44 -11.84
CA LYS A 111 3.30 -9.89 -13.19
C LYS A 111 2.13 -8.92 -13.18
N TYR A 112 2.21 -7.90 -14.05
CA TYR A 112 1.06 -7.05 -14.33
C TYR A 112 -0.08 -7.88 -14.90
N LYS A 113 -1.33 -7.56 -14.51
CA LYS A 113 -2.53 -8.16 -15.07
C LYS A 113 -3.67 -7.15 -15.14
N GLY A 114 -4.41 -7.18 -16.27
CA GLY A 114 -5.53 -6.28 -16.49
C GLY A 114 -5.09 -4.84 -16.67
N ASN A 115 -5.93 -3.89 -16.27
CA ASN A 115 -5.72 -2.48 -16.53
C ASN A 115 -4.51 -1.92 -15.77
N CYS A 116 -3.72 -1.10 -16.47
CA CYS A 116 -2.66 -0.27 -15.91
C CYS A 116 -2.87 1.17 -16.36
N ILE A 117 -2.86 2.11 -15.42
CA ILE A 117 -2.99 3.53 -15.68
C ILE A 117 -1.78 4.23 -15.08
N ARG A 118 -1.10 5.06 -15.88
CA ARG A 118 -0.01 5.92 -15.39
C ARG A 118 -0.41 7.38 -15.50
N TYR A 119 0.09 8.18 -14.59
CA TYR A 119 -0.25 9.59 -14.46
C TYR A 119 1.00 10.46 -14.43
N TYR A 120 0.90 11.63 -15.00
CA TYR A 120 1.86 12.70 -14.81
C TYR A 120 1.80 13.25 -13.37
N ASN A 121 2.85 13.96 -12.97
CA ASN A 121 2.92 14.62 -11.65
C ASN A 121 1.85 15.72 -11.43
N ASN A 122 1.22 16.23 -12.49
CA ASN A 122 0.06 17.11 -12.40
C ASN A 122 -1.26 16.35 -12.14
N GLY A 123 -1.24 15.00 -12.16
CA GLY A 123 -2.39 14.12 -11.93
C GLY A 123 -3.19 13.76 -13.18
N LYS A 124 -2.85 14.30 -14.36
CA LYS A 124 -3.47 13.89 -15.62
C LYS A 124 -2.94 12.55 -16.07
N VAL A 125 -3.79 11.78 -16.74
CA VAL A 125 -3.41 10.49 -17.32
C VAL A 125 -2.30 10.69 -18.35
N ALA A 126 -1.29 9.84 -18.29
CA ALA A 126 -0.18 9.75 -19.24
C ALA A 126 -0.30 8.51 -20.13
N TYR A 127 -0.82 7.41 -19.57
CA TYR A 127 -0.89 6.12 -20.23
C TYR A 127 -2.09 5.32 -19.72
N LYS A 128 -2.74 4.60 -20.63
CA LYS A 128 -3.69 3.53 -20.30
C LYS A 128 -3.36 2.32 -21.15
N GLY A 129 -3.23 1.17 -20.54
CA GLY A 129 -2.99 -0.09 -21.19
C GLY A 129 -3.61 -1.25 -20.43
N ASN A 130 -3.53 -2.41 -21.02
CA ASN A 130 -3.99 -3.66 -20.44
C ASN A 130 -2.86 -4.70 -20.54
N TYR A 131 -2.81 -5.62 -19.59
CA TYR A 131 -1.84 -6.71 -19.55
C TYR A 131 -2.55 -8.06 -19.53
N ASN A 132 -2.08 -8.98 -20.39
CA ASN A 132 -2.58 -10.35 -20.48
C ASN A 132 -2.14 -11.23 -19.29
N ASN A 133 -2.49 -12.51 -19.32
CA ASN A 133 -2.11 -13.47 -18.28
C ASN A 133 -0.60 -13.75 -18.22
N SER A 134 0.14 -13.49 -19.29
CA SER A 134 1.59 -13.61 -19.35
C SER A 134 2.32 -12.38 -18.78
N GLY A 135 1.59 -11.28 -18.52
CA GLY A 135 2.15 -10.02 -18.06
C GLY A 135 2.68 -9.13 -19.17
N GLU A 136 2.24 -9.37 -20.40
CA GLU A 136 2.58 -8.59 -21.60
C GLU A 136 1.47 -7.60 -21.92
N GLU A 137 1.84 -6.44 -22.46
CA GLU A 137 0.87 -5.46 -22.94
C GLU A 137 -0.03 -6.07 -24.02
N SER A 138 -1.34 -5.86 -23.92
CA SER A 138 -2.33 -6.44 -24.83
C SER A 138 -3.49 -5.49 -25.07
N GLY A 139 -4.10 -5.60 -26.27
CA GLY A 139 -5.23 -4.77 -26.64
C GLY A 139 -4.88 -3.32 -26.90
N LYS A 140 -5.82 -2.40 -26.61
CA LYS A 140 -5.65 -0.97 -26.91
C LYS A 140 -4.74 -0.30 -25.89
N ILE A 141 -3.65 0.29 -26.38
CA ILE A 141 -2.75 1.14 -25.61
C ILE A 141 -3.00 2.59 -26.00
N GLN A 142 -3.02 3.49 -25.00
CA GLN A 142 -3.30 4.91 -25.18
C GLN A 142 -2.26 5.75 -24.44
N TYR A 143 -1.69 6.73 -25.14
CA TYR A 143 -0.80 7.73 -24.57
C TYR A 143 -1.45 9.11 -24.59
N PHE A 144 -1.12 9.92 -23.61
CA PHE A 144 -1.68 11.28 -23.47
C PHE A 144 -0.55 12.28 -23.17
N HIS A 145 -0.67 13.48 -23.69
CA HIS A 145 0.19 14.61 -23.34
C HIS A 145 -0.11 15.14 -21.92
N LYS A 146 0.83 15.87 -21.32
CA LYS A 146 0.65 16.52 -20.00
C LYS A 146 -0.56 17.47 -19.92
N ASN A 147 -1.03 18.00 -21.03
CA ASN A 147 -2.25 18.80 -21.11
C ASN A 147 -3.53 17.95 -21.12
N GLY A 148 -3.40 16.60 -21.21
CA GLY A 148 -4.50 15.63 -21.23
C GLY A 148 -5.03 15.32 -22.63
N LYS A 149 -4.48 15.90 -23.71
CA LYS A 149 -4.84 15.53 -25.08
C LYS A 149 -4.27 14.18 -25.45
N PHE A 150 -5.02 13.43 -26.23
CA PHE A 150 -4.60 12.13 -26.76
C PHE A 150 -3.40 12.28 -27.69
N CYS A 151 -2.43 11.40 -27.60
CA CYS A 151 -1.37 11.28 -28.58
C CYS A 151 -1.88 10.42 -29.75
N LEU A 152 -1.87 10.99 -30.95
CA LEU A 152 -2.23 10.28 -32.19
C LEU A 152 -1.12 9.30 -32.58
#